data_10769006a584970006311042075cda7a
#
_entry.id   10769006a584970006311042075cda7a
#
_cell.length_a   1.000
_cell.length_b   1.000
_cell.length_c   1.000
_cell.angle_alpha   90.00
_cell.angle_beta   90.00
_cell.angle_gamma   90.00
#
_symmetry.space_group_name_H-M   'P 1'
#
loop_
_entity.id
_entity.type
_entity.pdbx_description
1 polymer ?
#
loop_
_entity_poly.entity_id
_entity_poly.type
_entity_poly.pdbx_seq_one_letter_code
_entity_poly.pdbx_strand_id
1 'polypeptide(L)'
;MTQKLKEWLSERTITEVECLVPDIAGIPRGKILPAEKYHKVLQGSGLRLPEYVFGQTVTGDYHDSVVLNAAVGDVVLKPDENAAYLVPWYSEPTAQIIHDAFYLDDTEVTVAPRSVLKRVIRALNDKGLSAIVAPELEFFLVSQSSDPDYPLKTPPGRSGRAETGKQAYGIDAVNDFDPFFEDVYDHCGAMGLDIDTLVHEGGAAQMEINFNHGEALTLADHC
;
A
#
# COMPACT_ATOMS: atom_id res chain seq x y z
N MET A 1 17.95 10.52 5.70
CA MET A 1 18.10 9.36 4.78
C MET A 1 19.41 8.70 5.11
N THR A 2 19.38 7.41 5.36
CA THR A 2 20.56 6.61 5.69
C THR A 2 21.45 6.37 4.47
N GLN A 3 22.70 5.98 4.70
CA GLN A 3 23.63 5.62 3.63
C GLN A 3 23.11 4.39 2.86
N LYS A 4 22.51 3.41 3.56
CA LYS A 4 21.92 2.20 2.99
C LYS A 4 20.85 2.54 1.94
N LEU A 5 19.92 3.44 2.25
CA LEU A 5 18.86 3.81 1.30
C LEU A 5 19.42 4.57 0.09
N LYS A 6 20.45 5.39 0.27
CA LYS A 6 21.13 6.07 -0.86
C LYS A 6 21.77 5.08 -1.82
N GLU A 7 22.49 4.11 -1.28
CA GLU A 7 23.15 3.05 -2.04
C GLU A 7 22.10 2.23 -2.79
N TRP A 8 21.01 1.83 -2.11
CA TRP A 8 19.90 1.07 -2.70
C TRP A 8 19.29 1.79 -3.91
N LEU A 9 19.01 3.11 -3.79
CA LEU A 9 18.48 3.92 -4.89
C LEU A 9 19.47 4.08 -6.05
N SER A 10 20.76 4.28 -5.72
CA SER A 10 21.82 4.47 -6.72
C SER A 10 22.11 3.19 -7.52
N GLU A 11 22.24 2.05 -6.85
CA GLU A 11 22.50 0.76 -7.48
C GLU A 11 21.42 0.35 -8.47
N ARG A 12 20.17 0.79 -8.23
CA ARG A 12 19.00 0.53 -9.08
C ARG A 12 18.71 1.63 -10.07
N THR A 13 19.59 2.64 -10.14
CA THR A 13 19.43 3.79 -11.04
C THR A 13 18.05 4.45 -10.96
N ILE A 14 17.48 4.52 -9.73
CA ILE A 14 16.14 5.07 -9.51
C ILE A 14 16.11 6.53 -9.93
N THR A 15 15.17 6.87 -10.81
CA THR A 15 14.94 8.22 -11.33
C THR A 15 13.79 8.94 -10.63
N GLU A 16 12.83 8.18 -10.08
CA GLU A 16 11.64 8.70 -9.44
C GLU A 16 11.33 7.94 -8.14
N VAL A 17 10.82 8.67 -7.15
CA VAL A 17 10.44 8.11 -5.85
C VAL A 17 9.00 8.48 -5.52
N GLU A 18 8.16 7.47 -5.35
CA GLU A 18 6.84 7.56 -4.75
C GLU A 18 6.97 7.48 -3.23
N CYS A 19 6.74 8.60 -2.57
CA CYS A 19 6.86 8.71 -1.12
C CYS A 19 5.50 8.48 -0.48
N LEU A 20 5.29 7.34 0.15
CA LEU A 20 3.99 6.87 0.60
C LEU A 20 3.82 6.95 2.12
N VAL A 21 2.60 7.24 2.55
CA VAL A 21 2.07 6.97 3.89
C VAL A 21 0.66 6.38 3.73
N PRO A 22 0.28 5.33 4.47
CA PRO A 22 -1.09 4.81 4.44
C PRO A 22 -2.02 5.75 5.22
N ASP A 23 -3.22 6.00 4.69
CA ASP A 23 -4.29 6.64 5.45
C ASP A 23 -5.17 5.61 6.19
N ILE A 24 -6.19 6.07 6.91
CA ILE A 24 -7.08 5.19 7.68
C ILE A 24 -7.95 4.28 6.79
N ALA A 25 -8.12 4.62 5.52
CA ALA A 25 -8.83 3.81 4.55
C ALA A 25 -7.93 2.81 3.79
N GLY A 26 -6.63 2.75 4.13
CA GLY A 26 -5.64 1.92 3.44
C GLY A 26 -5.18 2.49 2.10
N ILE A 27 -5.53 3.74 1.78
CA ILE A 27 -5.10 4.37 0.53
C ILE A 27 -3.69 4.93 0.72
N PRO A 28 -2.73 4.61 -0.18
CA PRO A 28 -1.41 5.20 -0.17
C PRO A 28 -1.50 6.68 -0.56
N ARG A 29 -1.20 7.56 0.39
CA ARG A 29 -1.12 9.01 0.20
C ARG A 29 0.33 9.44 0.12
N GLY A 30 0.62 10.51 -0.63
CA GLY A 30 2.00 10.95 -0.66
C GLY A 30 2.34 11.91 -1.77
N LYS A 31 3.60 11.87 -2.18
CA LYS A 31 4.16 12.72 -3.26
C LYS A 31 5.12 11.92 -4.11
N ILE A 32 5.14 12.23 -5.39
CA ILE A 32 6.11 11.70 -6.34
C ILE A 32 7.18 12.76 -6.58
N LEU A 33 8.45 12.38 -6.45
CA LEU A 33 9.58 13.27 -6.65
C LEU A 33 10.66 12.63 -7.53
N PRO A 34 11.31 13.43 -8.41
CA PRO A 34 12.57 13.01 -9.00
C PRO A 34 13.58 12.66 -7.89
N ALA A 35 14.35 11.58 -8.07
CA ALA A 35 15.26 11.06 -7.05
C ALA A 35 16.25 12.11 -6.52
N GLU A 36 16.77 12.99 -7.39
CA GLU A 36 17.64 14.08 -6.95
C GLU A 36 16.95 15.08 -6.00
N LYS A 37 15.65 15.38 -6.25
CA LYS A 37 14.86 16.25 -5.38
C LYS A 37 14.56 15.56 -4.05
N TYR A 38 14.25 14.28 -4.10
CA TYR A 38 14.03 13.48 -2.89
C TYR A 38 15.25 13.54 -1.96
N HIS A 39 16.46 13.34 -2.51
CA HIS A 39 17.70 13.51 -1.75
C HIS A 39 17.84 14.88 -1.10
N LYS A 40 17.61 15.96 -1.86
CA LYS A 40 17.73 17.34 -1.36
C LYS A 40 16.72 17.66 -0.27
N VAL A 41 15.47 17.21 -0.43
CA VAL A 41 14.40 17.44 0.54
C VAL A 41 14.70 16.76 1.88
N LEU A 42 15.19 15.52 1.85
CA LEU A 42 15.53 14.78 3.07
C LEU A 42 16.76 15.34 3.82
N GLN A 43 17.65 16.05 3.13
CA GLN A 43 18.80 16.73 3.75
C GLN A 43 18.44 18.13 4.29
N GLY A 44 17.33 18.68 3.84
CA GLY A 44 16.90 20.06 4.15
C GLY A 44 15.67 20.11 5.07
N SER A 45 14.58 20.67 4.56
CA SER A 45 13.34 20.92 5.32
C SER A 45 12.51 19.68 5.64
N GLY A 46 12.89 18.53 5.11
CA GLY A 46 12.11 17.29 5.16
C GLY A 46 10.95 17.28 4.15
N LEU A 47 10.50 16.06 3.82
CA LEU A 47 9.30 15.86 3.03
C LEU A 47 8.08 16.14 3.93
N ARG A 48 7.09 16.88 3.44
CA ARG A 48 5.93 17.29 4.24
C ARG A 48 4.62 16.94 3.57
N LEU A 49 3.65 16.56 4.40
CA LEU A 49 2.24 16.43 4.06
C LEU A 49 1.38 17.10 5.13
N PRO A 50 0.19 17.60 4.78
CA PRO A 50 -0.78 18.01 5.79
C PRO A 50 -1.24 16.82 6.64
N GLU A 51 -1.32 16.99 7.96
CA GLU A 51 -1.73 15.90 8.88
C GLU A 51 -3.11 15.34 8.57
N TYR A 52 -4.02 16.15 8.06
CA TYR A 52 -5.40 15.74 7.76
C TYR A 52 -5.49 14.57 6.75
N VAL A 53 -4.45 14.29 5.96
CA VAL A 53 -4.44 13.16 5.02
C VAL A 53 -4.70 11.83 5.70
N PHE A 54 -4.33 11.69 6.97
CA PHE A 54 -4.56 10.46 7.74
C PHE A 54 -6.05 10.22 8.09
N GLY A 55 -6.89 11.25 8.01
CA GLY A 55 -8.31 11.17 8.33
C GLY A 55 -9.23 11.32 7.11
N GLN A 56 -8.70 11.18 5.90
CA GLN A 56 -9.55 11.19 4.70
C GLN A 56 -10.39 9.90 4.61
N THR A 57 -11.65 10.07 4.17
CA THR A 57 -12.51 8.95 3.83
C THR A 57 -12.11 8.33 2.50
N VAL A 58 -12.63 7.15 2.18
CA VAL A 58 -12.42 6.49 0.88
C VAL A 58 -12.94 7.32 -0.31
N THR A 59 -13.92 8.20 -0.08
CA THR A 59 -14.46 9.15 -1.08
C THR A 59 -13.65 10.44 -1.19
N GLY A 60 -12.59 10.60 -0.36
CA GLY A 60 -11.72 11.77 -0.36
C GLY A 60 -12.22 12.93 0.52
N ASP A 61 -13.35 12.77 1.19
CA ASP A 61 -13.86 13.76 2.14
C ASP A 61 -12.98 13.80 3.39
N TYR A 62 -12.99 14.95 4.07
CA TYR A 62 -12.26 15.12 5.33
C TYR A 62 -13.20 14.85 6.51
N HIS A 63 -12.71 14.08 7.46
CA HIS A 63 -13.37 13.95 8.74
C HIS A 63 -13.06 15.21 9.57
N ASP A 64 -13.99 16.15 9.60
CA ASP A 64 -13.86 17.36 10.45
C ASP A 64 -14.04 16.96 11.93
N SER A 65 -12.92 16.89 12.63
CA SER A 65 -12.87 16.58 14.06
C SER A 65 -11.94 17.54 14.79
N VAL A 66 -12.02 17.55 16.12
CA VAL A 66 -11.11 18.35 16.95
C VAL A 66 -9.64 17.94 16.77
N VAL A 67 -9.40 16.66 16.39
CA VAL A 67 -8.06 16.09 16.24
C VAL A 67 -7.52 16.27 14.82
N LEU A 68 -8.38 16.08 13.81
CA LEU A 68 -8.01 16.19 12.39
C LEU A 68 -8.97 17.14 11.69
N ASN A 69 -8.49 18.29 11.28
CA ASN A 69 -9.25 19.29 10.52
C ASN A 69 -8.32 20.01 9.53
N ALA A 70 -8.89 20.76 8.60
CA ALA A 70 -8.12 21.43 7.55
C ALA A 70 -7.16 22.53 8.05
N ALA A 71 -7.25 22.91 9.33
CA ALA A 71 -6.38 23.92 9.95
C ALA A 71 -5.16 23.33 10.67
N VAL A 72 -5.07 21.98 10.79
CA VAL A 72 -3.85 21.33 11.33
C VAL A 72 -2.68 21.53 10.38
N GLY A 73 -1.48 21.60 10.96
CA GLY A 73 -0.26 21.88 10.21
C GLY A 73 0.27 20.70 9.40
N ASP A 74 1.43 20.92 8.79
CA ASP A 74 2.16 19.87 8.10
C ASP A 74 2.89 18.96 9.09
N VAL A 75 2.98 17.70 8.74
CA VAL A 75 3.86 16.69 9.35
C VAL A 75 5.08 16.45 8.48
N VAL A 76 6.16 15.98 9.08
CA VAL A 76 7.41 15.60 8.40
C VAL A 76 7.43 14.10 8.18
N LEU A 77 7.70 13.69 6.96
CA LEU A 77 7.83 12.28 6.59
C LEU A 77 9.30 11.84 6.64
N LYS A 78 9.55 10.74 7.32
CA LYS A 78 10.85 10.08 7.37
C LYS A 78 10.78 8.71 6.73
N PRO A 79 11.65 8.39 5.76
CA PRO A 79 11.61 7.09 5.09
C PRO A 79 11.98 5.96 6.05
N ASP A 80 11.28 4.84 5.93
CA ASP A 80 11.74 3.58 6.48
C ASP A 80 12.59 2.86 5.42
N GLU A 81 13.86 2.65 5.72
CA GLU A 81 14.80 2.01 4.79
C GLU A 81 14.56 0.52 4.55
N ASN A 82 13.71 -0.10 5.38
CA ASN A 82 13.30 -1.49 5.24
C ASN A 82 12.00 -1.64 4.44
N ALA A 83 11.32 -0.52 4.15
CA ALA A 83 10.08 -0.46 3.39
C ALA A 83 10.27 0.33 2.07
N ALA A 84 11.26 -0.09 1.29
CA ALA A 84 11.59 0.48 -0.01
C ALA A 84 11.50 -0.63 -1.08
N TYR A 85 10.66 -0.42 -2.08
CA TYR A 85 10.32 -1.40 -3.11
C TYR A 85 10.53 -0.83 -4.50
N LEU A 86 10.88 -1.71 -5.48
CA LEU A 86 10.85 -1.35 -6.89
C LEU A 86 9.41 -1.32 -7.39
N VAL A 87 9.13 -0.44 -8.34
CA VAL A 87 7.84 -0.41 -9.03
C VAL A 87 8.01 -1.08 -10.40
N PRO A 88 7.61 -2.35 -10.56
CA PRO A 88 7.94 -3.13 -11.76
C PRO A 88 7.08 -2.81 -12.99
N TRP A 89 5.94 -2.15 -12.84
CA TRP A 89 5.02 -1.84 -13.93
C TRP A 89 5.29 -0.52 -14.67
N TYR A 90 6.27 0.26 -14.23
CA TYR A 90 6.69 1.47 -14.94
C TYR A 90 7.93 1.20 -15.82
N SER A 91 8.00 1.88 -16.95
CA SER A 91 9.19 1.85 -17.82
C SER A 91 10.39 2.60 -17.21
N GLU A 92 10.12 3.65 -16.43
CA GLU A 92 11.13 4.41 -15.73
C GLU A 92 11.47 3.75 -14.38
N PRO A 93 12.76 3.66 -14.00
CA PRO A 93 13.16 3.10 -12.72
C PRO A 93 12.58 3.89 -11.55
N THR A 94 11.50 3.39 -10.97
CA THR A 94 10.73 4.04 -9.90
C THR A 94 10.84 3.21 -8.63
N ALA A 95 10.92 3.89 -7.48
CA ALA A 95 10.85 3.27 -6.16
C ALA A 95 9.63 3.76 -5.40
N GLN A 96 8.94 2.85 -4.72
CA GLN A 96 7.99 3.16 -3.65
C GLN A 96 8.71 3.08 -2.31
N ILE A 97 8.59 4.12 -1.49
CA ILE A 97 9.17 4.15 -0.16
C ILE A 97 8.10 4.55 0.84
N ILE A 98 7.86 3.70 1.83
CA ILE A 98 6.93 3.98 2.92
C ILE A 98 7.63 4.86 3.96
N HIS A 99 6.91 5.84 4.47
CA HIS A 99 7.41 6.82 5.44
C HIS A 99 6.64 6.76 6.74
N ASP A 100 7.33 7.04 7.82
CA ASP A 100 6.73 7.37 9.10
C ASP A 100 6.47 8.87 9.17
N ALA A 101 5.41 9.26 9.88
CA ALA A 101 5.03 10.65 10.05
C ALA A 101 5.38 11.18 11.44
N PHE A 102 5.96 12.39 11.49
CA PHE A 102 6.39 13.06 12.70
C PHE A 102 5.89 14.50 12.72
N TYR A 103 5.60 15.01 13.91
CA TYR A 103 5.40 16.44 14.11
C TYR A 103 6.73 17.20 13.99
N LEU A 104 6.67 18.54 13.95
CA LEU A 104 7.86 19.39 13.82
C LEU A 104 8.80 19.31 15.04
N ASP A 105 8.30 18.87 16.19
CA ASP A 105 9.06 18.61 17.41
C ASP A 105 9.66 17.21 17.48
N ASP A 106 9.58 16.46 16.38
CA ASP A 106 10.11 15.10 16.22
C ASP A 106 9.33 14.01 16.97
N THR A 107 8.14 14.30 17.49
CA THR A 107 7.24 13.30 18.06
C THR A 107 6.45 12.57 16.97
N GLU A 108 6.16 11.28 17.17
CA GLU A 108 5.37 10.48 16.21
C GLU A 108 3.94 11.01 16.07
N VAL A 109 3.42 11.08 14.85
CA VAL A 109 2.01 11.40 14.60
C VAL A 109 1.14 10.25 15.07
N THR A 110 0.39 10.48 16.15
CA THR A 110 -0.32 9.42 16.87
C THR A 110 -1.50 8.82 16.12
N VAL A 111 -2.06 9.53 15.16
CA VAL A 111 -3.21 9.11 14.34
C VAL A 111 -2.78 8.41 13.05
N ALA A 112 -1.51 8.49 12.65
CA ALA A 112 -1.01 7.79 11.48
C ALA A 112 -1.12 6.26 11.69
N PRO A 113 -1.76 5.50 10.77
CA PRO A 113 -2.01 4.07 10.93
C PRO A 113 -0.74 3.26 11.25
N ARG A 114 0.37 3.55 10.58
CA ARG A 114 1.65 2.88 10.82
C ARG A 114 2.21 3.16 12.22
N SER A 115 2.04 4.38 12.75
CA SER A 115 2.39 4.71 14.14
C SER A 115 1.50 3.97 15.15
N VAL A 116 0.20 3.79 14.82
CA VAL A 116 -0.73 2.98 15.65
C VAL A 116 -0.23 1.54 15.73
N LEU A 117 0.07 0.91 14.59
CA LEU A 117 0.57 -0.46 14.54
C LEU A 117 1.88 -0.62 15.33
N LYS A 118 2.85 0.29 15.14
CA LYS A 118 4.11 0.29 15.90
C LYS A 118 3.89 0.38 17.41
N ARG A 119 2.91 1.18 17.87
CA ARG A 119 2.57 1.25 19.30
C ARG A 119 1.99 -0.08 19.84
N VAL A 120 1.12 -0.73 19.05
CA VAL A 120 0.55 -2.04 19.43
C VAL A 120 1.66 -3.11 19.50
N ILE A 121 2.55 -3.13 18.51
CA ILE A 121 3.70 -4.05 18.50
C ILE A 121 4.58 -3.82 19.74
N ARG A 122 4.90 -2.57 20.09
CA ARG A 122 5.66 -2.26 21.31
C ARG A 122 4.94 -2.78 22.57
N ALA A 123 3.63 -2.54 22.67
CA ALA A 123 2.84 -3.00 23.83
C ALA A 123 2.77 -4.54 23.96
N LEU A 124 2.83 -5.28 22.86
CA LEU A 124 2.96 -6.73 22.86
C LEU A 124 4.36 -7.17 23.30
N ASN A 125 5.40 -6.55 22.74
CA ASN A 125 6.80 -6.84 23.07
C ASN A 125 7.10 -6.60 24.57
N ASP A 126 6.52 -5.55 25.18
CA ASP A 126 6.63 -5.27 26.62
C ASP A 126 6.05 -6.39 27.49
N LYS A 127 5.18 -7.22 26.93
CA LYS A 127 4.61 -8.41 27.57
C LYS A 127 5.32 -9.71 27.19
N GLY A 128 6.40 -9.64 26.42
CA GLY A 128 7.13 -10.80 25.91
C GLY A 128 6.37 -11.55 24.81
N LEU A 129 5.44 -10.88 24.11
CA LEU A 129 4.66 -11.44 23.01
C LEU A 129 5.12 -10.86 21.67
N SER A 130 5.09 -11.67 20.63
CA SER A 130 5.33 -11.24 19.24
C SER A 130 4.07 -11.48 18.41
N ALA A 131 3.68 -10.50 17.59
CA ALA A 131 2.57 -10.64 16.66
C ALA A 131 3.05 -11.32 15.38
N ILE A 132 2.41 -12.44 15.04
CA ILE A 132 2.51 -13.09 13.72
C ILE A 132 1.14 -12.96 13.07
N VAL A 133 1.11 -12.44 11.85
CA VAL A 133 -0.11 -12.18 11.09
C VAL A 133 -0.02 -12.81 9.71
N ALA A 134 -1.17 -13.05 9.09
CA ALA A 134 -1.29 -13.49 7.70
C ALA A 134 -2.40 -12.66 7.04
N PRO A 135 -2.07 -11.65 6.25
CA PRO A 135 -3.07 -10.84 5.56
C PRO A 135 -3.71 -11.59 4.41
N GLU A 136 -5.01 -11.35 4.22
CA GLU A 136 -5.80 -11.81 3.11
C GLU A 136 -6.40 -10.58 2.42
N LEU A 137 -6.11 -10.41 1.13
CA LEU A 137 -6.63 -9.30 0.33
C LEU A 137 -7.74 -9.78 -0.58
N GLU A 138 -8.98 -9.45 -0.25
CA GLU A 138 -10.15 -9.74 -1.06
C GLU A 138 -10.56 -8.54 -1.91
N PHE A 139 -10.89 -8.79 -3.18
CA PHE A 139 -11.32 -7.75 -4.10
C PHE A 139 -12.21 -8.30 -5.21
N PHE A 140 -12.96 -7.41 -5.84
CA PHE A 140 -13.77 -7.73 -7.01
C PHE A 140 -13.13 -7.21 -8.28
N LEU A 141 -13.02 -8.07 -9.29
CA LEU A 141 -12.72 -7.62 -10.65
C LEU A 141 -13.99 -7.03 -11.25
N VAL A 142 -13.85 -5.84 -11.85
CA VAL A 142 -14.98 -5.11 -12.45
C VAL A 142 -14.62 -4.64 -13.85
N SER A 143 -15.63 -4.64 -14.74
CA SER A 143 -15.49 -4.07 -16.08
C SER A 143 -15.26 -2.57 -15.99
N GLN A 144 -14.41 -2.04 -16.86
CA GLN A 144 -14.23 -0.60 -17.00
C GLN A 144 -15.57 0.05 -17.37
N SER A 145 -15.94 1.11 -16.65
CA SER A 145 -17.13 1.91 -16.94
C SER A 145 -16.75 3.39 -16.95
N SER A 146 -17.33 4.14 -17.89
CA SER A 146 -17.21 5.60 -17.95
C SER A 146 -18.40 6.31 -17.29
N ASP A 147 -19.42 5.56 -16.87
CA ASP A 147 -20.63 6.09 -16.24
C ASP A 147 -20.61 5.76 -14.74
N PRO A 148 -20.42 6.76 -13.86
CA PRO A 148 -20.35 6.55 -12.41
C PRO A 148 -21.67 6.07 -11.80
N ASP A 149 -22.81 6.29 -12.47
CA ASP A 149 -24.13 5.86 -12.02
C ASP A 149 -24.49 4.45 -12.50
N TYR A 150 -23.63 3.84 -13.32
CA TYR A 150 -23.87 2.51 -13.84
C TYR A 150 -23.46 1.44 -12.82
N PRO A 151 -24.28 0.40 -12.60
CA PRO A 151 -23.92 -0.69 -11.71
C PRO A 151 -22.60 -1.35 -12.11
N LEU A 152 -21.74 -1.66 -11.16
CA LEU A 152 -20.53 -2.43 -11.40
C LEU A 152 -20.90 -3.77 -12.02
N LYS A 153 -20.16 -4.19 -13.04
CA LYS A 153 -20.32 -5.48 -13.72
C LYS A 153 -19.03 -6.27 -13.64
N THR A 154 -19.18 -7.58 -13.54
CA THR A 154 -18.06 -8.49 -13.68
C THR A 154 -17.47 -8.42 -15.10
N PRO A 155 -16.15 -8.44 -15.27
CA PRO A 155 -15.52 -8.43 -16.58
C PRO A 155 -15.70 -9.80 -17.26
N PRO A 156 -15.64 -9.87 -18.60
CA PRO A 156 -15.47 -11.14 -19.26
C PRO A 156 -14.06 -11.67 -19.00
N GLY A 157 -13.97 -12.91 -18.58
CA GLY A 157 -12.70 -13.62 -18.48
C GLY A 157 -12.20 -14.08 -19.85
N ARG A 158 -11.16 -14.92 -19.86
CA ARG A 158 -10.57 -15.53 -21.06
C ARG A 158 -11.57 -16.38 -21.87
N SER A 159 -12.58 -16.93 -21.21
CA SER A 159 -13.70 -17.62 -21.85
C SER A 159 -14.61 -16.71 -22.69
N GLY A 160 -14.48 -15.38 -22.55
CA GLY A 160 -15.36 -14.38 -23.16
C GLY A 160 -16.71 -14.24 -22.47
N ARG A 161 -16.91 -14.88 -21.34
CA ARG A 161 -18.13 -14.83 -20.54
C ARG A 161 -17.89 -14.02 -19.25
N ALA A 162 -18.85 -13.19 -18.90
CA ALA A 162 -18.89 -12.57 -17.60
C ALA A 162 -19.43 -13.56 -16.57
N GLU A 163 -18.79 -13.65 -15.43
CA GLU A 163 -19.25 -14.48 -14.34
C GLU A 163 -20.51 -13.92 -13.71
N THR A 164 -21.48 -14.79 -13.44
CA THR A 164 -22.80 -14.40 -12.89
C THR A 164 -23.18 -15.16 -11.62
N GLY A 165 -22.39 -16.14 -11.23
CA GLY A 165 -22.67 -17.04 -10.12
C GLY A 165 -21.57 -17.07 -9.09
N LYS A 166 -21.80 -17.82 -8.02
CA LYS A 166 -20.83 -18.09 -6.99
C LYS A 166 -19.91 -19.24 -7.43
N GLN A 167 -18.62 -19.03 -7.41
CA GLN A 167 -17.60 -19.98 -7.87
C GLN A 167 -16.53 -20.26 -6.80
N ALA A 168 -16.89 -20.11 -5.51
CA ALA A 168 -15.94 -20.28 -4.41
C ALA A 168 -15.06 -21.53 -4.59
N TYR A 169 -13.74 -21.32 -4.52
CA TYR A 169 -12.70 -22.32 -4.76
C TYR A 169 -12.70 -22.93 -6.18
N GLY A 170 -13.37 -22.28 -7.14
CA GLY A 170 -13.41 -22.73 -8.52
C GLY A 170 -12.11 -22.43 -9.26
N ILE A 171 -11.30 -23.46 -9.54
CA ILE A 171 -10.00 -23.30 -10.24
C ILE A 171 -10.20 -22.73 -11.65
N ASP A 172 -11.22 -23.18 -12.38
CA ASP A 172 -11.50 -22.66 -13.73
C ASP A 172 -11.90 -21.19 -13.70
N ALA A 173 -12.56 -20.73 -12.62
CA ALA A 173 -12.95 -19.33 -12.45
C ALA A 173 -11.73 -18.44 -12.20
N VAL A 174 -10.75 -18.86 -11.40
CA VAL A 174 -9.46 -18.17 -11.25
C VAL A 174 -8.72 -18.15 -12.60
N ASN A 175 -8.62 -19.31 -13.29
CA ASN A 175 -7.92 -19.43 -14.56
C ASN A 175 -8.55 -18.61 -15.69
N ASP A 176 -9.82 -18.23 -15.57
CA ASP A 176 -10.45 -17.33 -16.54
C ASP A 176 -9.84 -15.92 -16.54
N PHE A 177 -9.18 -15.55 -15.43
CA PHE A 177 -8.43 -14.31 -15.25
C PHE A 177 -6.91 -14.51 -15.14
N ASP A 178 -6.40 -15.64 -15.59
CA ASP A 178 -4.99 -16.04 -15.58
C ASP A 178 -3.98 -14.92 -15.97
N PRO A 179 -4.15 -14.16 -17.08
CA PRO A 179 -3.19 -13.10 -17.41
C PRO A 179 -3.06 -12.00 -16.33
N PHE A 180 -4.13 -11.68 -15.61
CA PHE A 180 -4.09 -10.73 -14.51
C PHE A 180 -3.29 -11.29 -13.33
N PHE A 181 -3.49 -12.56 -12.99
CA PHE A 181 -2.80 -13.20 -11.88
C PHE A 181 -1.33 -13.48 -12.16
N GLU A 182 -0.97 -13.80 -13.40
CA GLU A 182 0.43 -13.90 -13.82
C GLU A 182 1.16 -12.56 -13.63
N ASP A 183 0.54 -11.45 -14.04
CA ASP A 183 1.10 -10.11 -13.79
C ASP A 183 1.24 -9.82 -12.28
N VAL A 184 0.26 -10.22 -11.45
CA VAL A 184 0.33 -10.07 -9.99
C VAL A 184 1.51 -10.85 -9.42
N TYR A 185 1.68 -12.13 -9.80
CA TYR A 185 2.80 -12.95 -9.34
C TYR A 185 4.15 -12.36 -9.76
N ASP A 186 4.29 -11.96 -11.02
CA ASP A 186 5.52 -11.38 -11.56
C ASP A 186 5.89 -10.07 -10.85
N HIS A 187 4.91 -9.19 -10.65
CA HIS A 187 5.12 -7.91 -9.98
C HIS A 187 5.45 -8.10 -8.49
N CYS A 188 4.70 -8.93 -7.78
CA CYS A 188 4.99 -9.24 -6.38
C CYS A 188 6.37 -9.88 -6.22
N GLY A 189 6.74 -10.83 -7.10
CA GLY A 189 8.06 -11.43 -7.11
C GLY A 189 9.17 -10.40 -7.34
N ALA A 190 8.99 -9.47 -8.28
CA ALA A 190 9.95 -8.39 -8.54
C ALA A 190 10.08 -7.40 -7.37
N MET A 191 9.01 -7.18 -6.61
CA MET A 191 9.00 -6.38 -5.38
C MET A 191 9.53 -7.11 -4.17
N GLY A 192 9.70 -8.44 -4.23
CA GLY A 192 10.11 -9.28 -3.12
C GLY A 192 8.96 -9.57 -2.14
N LEU A 193 7.72 -9.49 -2.60
CA LEU A 193 6.53 -9.83 -1.84
C LEU A 193 6.22 -11.33 -1.99
N ASP A 194 5.96 -12.00 -0.87
CA ASP A 194 5.76 -13.45 -0.83
C ASP A 194 4.27 -13.78 -0.78
N ILE A 195 3.68 -13.99 -1.98
CA ILE A 195 2.29 -14.46 -2.13
C ILE A 195 2.25 -15.96 -1.86
N ASP A 196 1.32 -16.39 -1.02
CA ASP A 196 1.06 -17.81 -0.72
C ASP A 196 0.08 -18.41 -1.70
N THR A 197 -1.15 -17.91 -1.75
CA THR A 197 -2.22 -18.49 -2.58
C THR A 197 -3.09 -17.44 -3.27
N LEU A 198 -3.74 -17.88 -4.36
CA LEU A 198 -4.83 -17.19 -5.02
C LEU A 198 -6.10 -18.02 -4.90
N VAL A 199 -7.20 -17.39 -4.54
CA VAL A 199 -8.48 -18.07 -4.31
C VAL A 199 -9.60 -17.31 -5.02
N HIS A 200 -10.56 -18.04 -5.58
CA HIS A 200 -11.85 -17.48 -5.97
C HIS A 200 -12.79 -17.49 -4.77
N GLU A 201 -13.32 -16.33 -4.43
CA GLU A 201 -14.20 -16.16 -3.28
C GLU A 201 -15.70 -16.34 -3.59
N GLY A 202 -16.56 -16.04 -2.62
CA GLY A 202 -17.98 -16.35 -2.69
C GLY A 202 -18.80 -15.48 -3.67
N GLY A 203 -18.31 -14.33 -4.11
CA GLY A 203 -18.97 -13.45 -5.07
C GLY A 203 -18.54 -13.67 -6.50
N ALA A 204 -19.33 -13.23 -7.48
CA ALA A 204 -18.93 -13.29 -8.89
C ALA A 204 -17.72 -12.38 -9.13
N ALA A 205 -16.63 -12.93 -9.69
CA ALA A 205 -15.33 -12.31 -9.88
C ALA A 205 -14.72 -11.71 -8.59
N GLN A 206 -15.07 -12.26 -7.43
CA GLN A 206 -14.42 -11.97 -6.16
C GLN A 206 -13.21 -12.89 -6.01
N MET A 207 -12.05 -12.28 -5.87
CA MET A 207 -10.76 -12.94 -5.76
C MET A 207 -10.09 -12.60 -4.44
N GLU A 208 -9.21 -13.49 -3.99
CA GLU A 208 -8.42 -13.34 -2.78
C GLU A 208 -6.96 -13.64 -3.07
N ILE A 209 -6.09 -12.83 -2.50
CA ILE A 209 -4.64 -13.05 -2.51
C ILE A 209 -4.18 -13.15 -1.07
N ASN A 210 -3.55 -14.26 -0.73
CA ASN A 210 -3.01 -14.53 0.59
C ASN A 210 -1.51 -14.31 0.63
N PHE A 211 -1.02 -13.75 1.72
CA PHE A 211 0.40 -13.64 2.01
C PHE A 211 0.84 -14.69 3.02
N ASN A 212 2.06 -15.18 2.88
CA ASN A 212 2.66 -16.00 3.92
C ASN A 212 2.70 -15.23 5.25
N HIS A 213 2.45 -15.96 6.34
CA HIS A 213 2.46 -15.37 7.67
C HIS A 213 3.84 -14.80 8.05
N GLY A 214 3.86 -13.71 8.80
CA GLY A 214 5.12 -13.06 9.19
C GLY A 214 4.94 -11.95 10.22
N GLU A 215 5.95 -11.14 10.34
CA GLU A 215 6.01 -10.01 11.26
C GLU A 215 5.00 -8.91 10.82
N ALA A 216 4.25 -8.37 11.80
CA ALA A 216 3.09 -7.56 11.53
C ALA A 216 3.38 -6.25 10.78
N LEU A 217 4.49 -5.56 11.06
CA LEU A 217 4.82 -4.31 10.38
C LEU A 217 5.25 -4.57 8.93
N THR A 218 6.08 -5.58 8.72
CA THR A 218 6.54 -5.98 7.39
C THR A 218 5.37 -6.34 6.49
N LEU A 219 4.43 -7.17 6.98
CA LEU A 219 3.27 -7.57 6.18
C LEU A 219 2.26 -6.43 5.97
N ALA A 220 2.12 -5.51 6.93
CA ALA A 220 1.31 -4.30 6.71
C ALA A 220 1.92 -3.37 5.65
N ASP A 221 3.25 -3.35 5.51
CA ASP A 221 3.94 -2.59 4.47
C ASP A 221 3.86 -3.29 3.08
N HIS A 222 3.56 -4.60 3.04
CA HIS A 222 3.39 -5.39 1.80
C HIS A 222 1.96 -5.30 1.24
N CYS A 223 0.95 -5.03 2.08
CA CYS A 223 -0.45 -4.87 1.68
C CYS A 223 -0.77 -3.44 1.21
#